data_33d2034b8dd53a4cf76143b112f89d5b
#
_entry.id   33d2034b8dd53a4cf76143b112f89d5b
#
_cell.length_a   1.000
_cell.length_b   1.000
_cell.length_c   1.000
_cell.angle_alpha   90.00
_cell.angle_beta   90.00
_cell.angle_gamma   90.00
#
_symmetry.space_group_name_H-M   'P 1'
#
loop_
_entity.id
_entity.type
_entity.pdbx_description
1 polymer ?
#
loop_
_entity_poly.entity_id
_entity_poly.type
_entity_poly.pdbx_seq_one_letter_code
_entity_poly.pdbx_strand_id
1 'polypeptide(L)'
;MIASMPSPSLTALAAAVLHLPDRPERILEIGCGSGDGVLFLAREFPSARVRGVDASAEAIREAVSRIGLDPEGRVAFKPGRPRALPYPDGFFDLAAQAGGSLHPGEIARVLRPGGHLVLVGDWLWLERRLGRRRFDPVGSGEAGGAPFRIARLRGED
;
A
#
# COMPACT_ATOMS: atom_id res chain seq x y z
N MET A 1 28.30 6.07 12.97
CA MET A 1 27.23 6.02 11.96
C MET A 1 25.91 6.04 12.68
N ILE A 2 25.12 7.09 12.49
CA ILE A 2 23.79 7.20 13.10
C ILE A 2 22.84 6.37 12.23
N ALA A 3 22.20 5.36 12.82
CA ALA A 3 21.15 4.63 12.12
C ALA A 3 20.04 5.62 11.76
N SER A 4 19.65 5.68 10.49
CA SER A 4 18.56 6.57 10.08
C SER A 4 17.26 6.11 10.75
N MET A 5 16.56 7.06 11.36
CA MET A 5 15.23 6.81 11.92
C MET A 5 14.28 6.42 10.80
N PRO A 6 13.37 5.45 11.03
CA PRO A 6 12.35 5.16 10.02
C PRO A 6 11.51 6.42 9.78
N SER A 7 11.06 6.60 8.53
CA SER A 7 10.20 7.73 8.18
C SER A 7 8.87 7.64 8.96
N PRO A 8 8.22 8.77 9.28
CA PRO A 8 6.89 8.75 9.91
C PRO A 8 5.89 7.89 9.15
N SER A 9 5.94 7.92 7.81
CA SER A 9 5.08 7.10 6.95
C SER A 9 5.31 5.61 7.16
N LEU A 10 6.57 5.18 7.27
CA LEU A 10 6.89 3.77 7.48
C LEU A 10 6.45 3.30 8.87
N THR A 11 6.64 4.11 9.89
CA THR A 11 6.17 3.81 11.25
C THR A 11 4.66 3.68 11.29
N ALA A 12 3.93 4.58 10.64
CA ALA A 12 2.47 4.54 10.56
C ALA A 12 1.99 3.33 9.77
N LEU A 13 2.65 2.97 8.67
CA LEU A 13 2.34 1.75 7.93
C LEU A 13 2.51 0.50 8.79
N ALA A 14 3.61 0.43 9.55
CA ALA A 14 3.87 -0.69 10.46
C ALA A 14 2.77 -0.81 11.53
N ALA A 15 2.32 0.30 12.09
CA ALA A 15 1.22 0.31 13.04
C ALA A 15 -0.11 -0.09 12.39
N ALA A 16 -0.38 0.41 11.19
CA ALA A 16 -1.63 0.14 10.48
C ALA A 16 -1.83 -1.34 10.16
N VAL A 17 -0.79 -2.05 9.72
CA VAL A 17 -0.91 -3.46 9.34
C VAL A 17 -1.24 -4.37 10.51
N LEU A 18 -1.02 -3.94 11.75
CA LEU A 18 -1.43 -4.67 12.94
C LEU A 18 -2.96 -4.75 13.10
N HIS A 19 -3.69 -3.86 12.43
CA HIS A 19 -5.16 -3.83 12.45
C HIS A 19 -5.79 -4.74 11.39
N LEU A 20 -4.99 -5.36 10.52
CA LEU A 20 -5.52 -6.24 9.48
C LEU A 20 -6.06 -7.53 10.11
N PRO A 21 -7.29 -7.95 9.78
CA PRO A 21 -7.88 -9.15 10.35
C PRO A 21 -7.26 -10.44 9.80
N ASP A 22 -6.74 -10.39 8.57
CA ASP A 22 -6.17 -11.54 7.87
C ASP A 22 -4.80 -11.21 7.33
N ARG A 23 -3.99 -12.23 7.06
CA ARG A 23 -2.69 -12.06 6.41
C ARG A 23 -2.89 -11.91 4.91
N PRO A 24 -2.44 -10.80 4.31
CA PRO A 24 -2.55 -10.62 2.87
C PRO A 24 -1.56 -11.52 2.11
N GLU A 25 -1.97 -11.94 0.91
CA GLU A 25 -1.15 -12.77 0.02
C GLU A 25 -0.61 -11.99 -1.17
N ARG A 26 -1.33 -10.97 -1.64
CA ARG A 26 -0.94 -10.10 -2.75
C ARG A 26 -1.10 -8.66 -2.35
N ILE A 27 0.02 -7.96 -2.27
CA ILE A 27 0.09 -6.61 -1.71
C ILE A 27 0.59 -5.63 -2.76
N LEU A 28 -0.06 -4.48 -2.85
CA LEU A 28 0.37 -3.35 -3.68
C LEU A 28 0.67 -2.15 -2.81
N GLU A 29 1.83 -1.52 -3.02
CA GLU A 29 2.09 -0.17 -2.51
C GLU A 29 2.06 0.84 -3.67
N ILE A 30 1.19 1.83 -3.56
CA ILE A 30 1.02 2.90 -4.55
C ILE A 30 1.86 4.09 -4.13
N GLY A 31 2.68 4.61 -5.04
CA GLY A 31 3.64 5.66 -4.72
C GLY A 31 4.78 5.12 -3.89
N CYS A 32 5.35 3.99 -4.28
CA CYS A 32 6.32 3.25 -3.47
C CYS A 32 7.69 3.91 -3.32
N GLY A 33 7.98 4.96 -4.11
CA GLY A 33 9.28 5.62 -4.07
C GLY A 33 10.42 4.63 -4.28
N SER A 34 11.45 4.73 -3.45
CA SER A 34 12.61 3.84 -3.50
C SER A 34 12.42 2.49 -2.80
N GLY A 35 11.19 2.17 -2.38
CA GLY A 35 10.80 0.82 -1.98
C GLY A 35 10.81 0.50 -0.49
N ASP A 36 10.98 1.48 0.40
CA ASP A 36 11.02 1.22 1.84
C ASP A 36 9.79 0.48 2.35
N GLY A 37 8.60 0.94 1.96
CA GLY A 37 7.34 0.32 2.37
C GLY A 37 7.17 -1.08 1.81
N VAL A 38 7.51 -1.29 0.53
CA VAL A 38 7.44 -2.60 -0.12
C VAL A 38 8.35 -3.60 0.57
N LEU A 39 9.59 -3.21 0.85
CA LEU A 39 10.55 -4.07 1.52
C LEU A 39 10.12 -4.39 2.96
N PHE A 40 9.53 -3.43 3.65
CA PHE A 40 8.93 -3.66 4.96
C PHE A 40 7.78 -4.68 4.88
N LEU A 41 6.84 -4.48 3.95
CA LEU A 41 5.69 -5.38 3.78
C LEU A 41 6.12 -6.81 3.40
N ALA A 42 7.15 -6.94 2.58
CA ALA A 42 7.69 -8.24 2.20
C ALA A 42 8.31 -8.99 3.39
N ARG A 43 8.89 -8.28 4.33
CA ARG A 43 9.43 -8.88 5.57
C ARG A 43 8.34 -9.20 6.58
N GLU A 44 7.35 -8.31 6.70
CA GLU A 44 6.23 -8.52 7.64
C GLU A 44 5.35 -9.70 7.21
N PHE A 45 5.16 -9.88 5.90
CA PHE A 45 4.34 -10.93 5.33
C PHE A 45 5.19 -11.82 4.42
N PRO A 46 5.99 -12.74 4.99
CA PRO A 46 6.99 -13.50 4.22
C PRO A 46 6.41 -14.47 3.18
N SER A 47 5.12 -14.78 3.26
CA SER A 47 4.44 -15.60 2.25
C SER A 47 3.77 -14.77 1.16
N ALA A 48 3.74 -13.45 1.30
CA ALA A 48 3.05 -12.58 0.35
C ALA A 48 3.91 -12.25 -0.86
N ARG A 49 3.25 -11.97 -1.99
CA ARG A 49 3.83 -11.32 -3.15
C ARG A 49 3.54 -9.83 -3.06
N VAL A 50 4.58 -9.02 -3.11
CA VAL A 50 4.48 -7.57 -2.91
C VAL A 50 4.92 -6.83 -4.17
N ARG A 51 4.11 -5.88 -4.58
CA ARG A 51 4.36 -5.05 -5.77
C ARG A 51 4.40 -3.60 -5.37
N GLY A 52 5.32 -2.85 -5.96
CA GLY A 52 5.39 -1.41 -5.81
C GLY A 52 5.20 -0.72 -7.15
N VAL A 53 4.45 0.36 -7.16
CA VAL A 53 4.25 1.18 -8.35
C VAL A 53 4.54 2.65 -8.02
N ASP A 54 5.22 3.32 -8.94
CA ASP A 54 5.54 4.74 -8.81
C ASP A 54 5.63 5.37 -10.20
N ALA A 55 5.23 6.63 -10.31
CA ALA A 55 5.31 7.36 -11.57
C ALA A 55 6.76 7.71 -11.97
N SER A 56 7.69 7.72 -11.00
CA SER A 56 9.10 8.02 -11.23
C SER A 56 9.87 6.77 -11.66
N ALA A 57 10.31 6.74 -12.90
CA ALA A 57 11.15 5.64 -13.41
C ALA A 57 12.48 5.56 -12.65
N GLU A 58 13.01 6.69 -12.19
CA GLU A 58 14.24 6.74 -11.41
C GLU A 58 14.05 6.09 -10.03
N ALA A 59 12.95 6.40 -9.34
CA ALA A 59 12.62 5.76 -8.07
C ALA A 59 12.47 4.25 -8.24
N ILE A 60 11.83 3.79 -9.31
CA ILE A 60 11.68 2.37 -9.60
C ILE A 60 13.03 1.70 -9.82
N ARG A 61 13.95 2.33 -10.56
CA ARG A 61 15.29 1.77 -10.74
C ARG A 61 16.04 1.63 -9.41
N GLU A 62 15.94 2.65 -8.55
CA GLU A 62 16.53 2.57 -7.22
C GLU A 62 15.91 1.45 -6.38
N ALA A 63 14.59 1.33 -6.39
CA ALA A 63 13.89 0.28 -5.67
C ALA A 63 14.30 -1.11 -6.13
N VAL A 64 14.38 -1.33 -7.44
CA VAL A 64 14.83 -2.61 -8.02
C VAL A 64 16.23 -2.97 -7.56
N SER A 65 17.14 -2.00 -7.47
CA SER A 65 18.53 -2.23 -7.02
C SER A 65 18.62 -2.69 -5.56
N ARG A 66 17.57 -2.49 -4.76
CA ARG A 66 17.53 -2.82 -3.34
C ARG A 66 16.91 -4.18 -3.02
N ILE A 67 16.36 -4.88 -4.00
CA ILE A 67 15.61 -6.11 -3.76
C ILE A 67 16.47 -7.20 -3.09
N GLY A 68 17.74 -7.31 -3.45
CA GLY A 68 18.62 -8.34 -2.91
C GLY A 68 18.23 -9.74 -3.39
N LEU A 69 18.47 -10.77 -2.55
CA LEU A 69 18.11 -12.14 -2.86
C LEU A 69 16.60 -12.35 -2.75
N ASP A 70 15.99 -12.71 -3.86
CA ASP A 70 14.54 -12.97 -3.95
C ASP A 70 14.29 -14.13 -4.94
N PRO A 71 14.70 -15.36 -4.58
CA PRO A 71 14.67 -16.50 -5.50
C PRO A 71 13.25 -16.86 -5.97
N GLU A 72 12.23 -16.53 -5.19
CA GLU A 72 10.83 -16.81 -5.55
C GLU A 72 10.16 -15.66 -6.32
N GLY A 73 10.87 -14.54 -6.52
CA GLY A 73 10.31 -13.38 -7.21
C GLY A 73 9.12 -12.75 -6.49
N ARG A 74 9.17 -12.70 -5.15
CA ARG A 74 8.07 -12.17 -4.34
C ARG A 74 7.92 -10.65 -4.43
N VAL A 75 9.00 -9.95 -4.72
CA VAL A 75 9.04 -8.49 -4.76
C VAL A 75 9.26 -8.02 -6.19
N ALA A 76 8.44 -7.13 -6.68
CA ALA A 76 8.64 -6.51 -7.98
C ALA A 76 8.14 -5.07 -7.98
N PHE A 77 8.80 -4.24 -8.79
CA PHE A 77 8.47 -2.84 -8.96
C PHE A 77 8.17 -2.54 -10.42
N LYS A 78 7.26 -1.61 -10.66
CA LYS A 78 6.82 -1.25 -12.00
C LYS A 78 6.50 0.23 -12.07
N PRO A 79 6.89 0.96 -13.14
CA PRO A 79 6.44 2.33 -13.30
C PRO A 79 4.94 2.34 -13.62
N GLY A 80 4.23 3.35 -13.09
CA GLY A 80 2.81 3.51 -13.35
C GLY A 80 2.25 4.69 -12.56
N ARG A 81 1.05 5.13 -12.95
CA ARG A 81 0.38 6.28 -12.34
C ARG A 81 -0.75 5.83 -11.44
N PRO A 82 -1.01 6.55 -10.32
CA PRO A 82 -2.10 6.18 -9.40
C PRO A 82 -3.49 6.16 -10.05
N ARG A 83 -3.70 6.94 -11.09
CA ARG A 83 -5.01 6.98 -11.80
C ARG A 83 -5.20 5.87 -12.82
N ALA A 84 -4.13 5.14 -13.17
CA ALA A 84 -4.17 4.06 -14.16
C ALA A 84 -3.15 2.99 -13.76
N LEU A 85 -3.51 2.20 -12.76
CA LEU A 85 -2.61 1.18 -12.20
C LEU A 85 -2.39 0.04 -13.21
N PRO A 86 -1.13 -0.36 -13.44
CA PRO A 86 -0.80 -1.38 -14.46
C PRO A 86 -1.01 -2.82 -13.95
N TYR A 87 -2.18 -3.07 -13.37
CA TYR A 87 -2.55 -4.37 -12.81
C TYR A 87 -4.01 -4.70 -13.17
N PRO A 88 -4.37 -5.98 -13.25
CA PRO A 88 -5.72 -6.39 -13.56
C PRO A 88 -6.71 -6.16 -12.41
N ASP A 89 -8.00 -6.23 -12.73
CA ASP A 89 -9.06 -6.12 -11.74
C ASP A 89 -8.95 -7.22 -10.68
N GLY A 90 -9.24 -6.85 -9.42
CA GLY A 90 -9.33 -7.81 -8.33
C GLY A 90 -8.03 -8.59 -8.03
N PHE A 91 -6.88 -8.01 -8.36
CA PHE A 91 -5.61 -8.73 -8.26
C PHE A 91 -5.04 -8.75 -6.84
N PHE A 92 -5.26 -7.72 -6.06
CA PHE A 92 -4.65 -7.56 -4.73
C PHE A 92 -5.66 -7.76 -3.61
N ASP A 93 -5.19 -8.23 -2.47
CA ASP A 93 -5.97 -8.26 -1.24
C ASP A 93 -5.58 -7.18 -0.22
N LEU A 94 -4.46 -6.50 -0.45
CA LEU A 94 -4.07 -5.31 0.31
C LEU A 94 -3.47 -4.28 -0.64
N ALA A 95 -3.92 -3.04 -0.53
CA ALA A 95 -3.29 -1.88 -1.14
C ALA A 95 -2.90 -0.89 -0.06
N ALA A 96 -1.73 -0.29 -0.18
CA ALA A 96 -1.24 0.73 0.75
C ALA A 96 -0.79 1.96 -0.03
N GLN A 97 -1.04 3.14 0.50
CA GLN A 97 -0.59 4.40 -0.08
C GLN A 97 -0.25 5.40 1.01
N ALA A 98 0.93 6.03 0.90
CA ALA A 98 1.37 7.09 1.79
C ALA A 98 1.62 8.35 0.96
N GLY A 99 0.68 9.31 1.04
CA GLY A 99 0.78 10.55 0.26
C GLY A 99 0.46 10.39 -1.22
N GLY A 100 0.67 11.46 -1.99
CA GLY A 100 0.39 11.50 -3.43
C GLY A 100 -1.08 11.67 -3.79
N SER A 101 -1.40 11.45 -5.05
CA SER A 101 -2.79 11.54 -5.53
C SER A 101 -3.56 10.27 -5.21
N LEU A 102 -4.70 10.42 -4.56
CA LEU A 102 -5.57 9.30 -4.23
C LEU A 102 -6.67 9.13 -5.28
N HIS A 103 -6.79 7.92 -5.81
CA HIS A 103 -7.80 7.53 -6.80
C HIS A 103 -8.59 6.31 -6.30
N PRO A 104 -9.61 6.52 -5.44
CA PRO A 104 -10.32 5.41 -4.78
C PRO A 104 -10.97 4.43 -5.76
N GLY A 105 -11.48 4.91 -6.89
CA GLY A 105 -12.07 4.04 -7.91
C GLY A 105 -11.07 3.08 -8.53
N GLU A 106 -9.87 3.55 -8.78
CA GLU A 106 -8.80 2.72 -9.35
C GLU A 106 -8.27 1.71 -8.31
N ILE A 107 -8.16 2.12 -7.05
CA ILE A 107 -7.81 1.21 -5.96
C ILE A 107 -8.88 0.13 -5.80
N ALA A 108 -10.15 0.51 -5.81
CA ALA A 108 -11.26 -0.45 -5.74
C ALA A 108 -11.23 -1.44 -6.91
N ARG A 109 -10.82 -1.00 -8.10
CA ARG A 109 -10.70 -1.87 -9.26
C ARG A 109 -9.66 -2.98 -9.06
N VAL A 110 -8.48 -2.63 -8.56
CA VAL A 110 -7.37 -3.61 -8.42
C VAL A 110 -7.47 -4.45 -7.16
N LEU A 111 -8.28 -4.04 -6.18
CA LEU A 111 -8.55 -4.84 -4.98
C LEU A 111 -9.65 -5.87 -5.25
N ARG A 112 -9.47 -7.07 -4.71
CA ARG A 112 -10.56 -8.04 -4.66
C ARG A 112 -11.62 -7.59 -3.66
N PRO A 113 -12.89 -7.99 -3.82
CA PRO A 113 -13.91 -7.78 -2.79
C PRO A 113 -13.46 -8.37 -1.45
N GLY A 114 -13.63 -7.60 -0.39
CA GLY A 114 -13.11 -7.98 0.94
C GLY A 114 -11.66 -7.61 1.18
N GLY A 115 -10.95 -7.11 0.18
CA GLY A 115 -9.59 -6.61 0.32
C GLY A 115 -9.53 -5.34 1.16
N HIS A 116 -8.34 -5.01 1.62
CA HIS A 116 -8.12 -3.87 2.52
C HIS A 116 -7.27 -2.78 1.88
N LEU A 117 -7.54 -1.54 2.28
CA LEU A 117 -6.77 -0.36 1.91
C LEU A 117 -6.18 0.25 3.18
N VAL A 118 -4.88 0.47 3.18
CA VAL A 118 -4.18 1.22 4.23
C VAL A 118 -3.75 2.57 3.65
N LEU A 119 -4.22 3.66 4.26
CA LEU A 119 -3.81 5.01 3.91
C LEU A 119 -3.00 5.61 5.04
N VAL A 120 -1.83 6.15 4.72
CA VAL A 120 -0.97 6.87 5.64
C VAL A 120 -0.90 8.32 5.21
N GLY A 121 -1.23 9.24 6.12
CA GLY A 121 -1.27 10.67 5.85
C GLY A 121 -2.62 11.29 6.18
N ASP A 122 -2.73 12.60 5.98
CA ASP A 122 -3.97 13.32 6.26
C ASP A 122 -4.90 13.31 5.05
N TRP A 123 -5.91 12.46 5.14
CA TRP A 123 -6.91 12.25 4.10
C TRP A 123 -8.33 12.54 4.60
N LEU A 124 -8.50 13.43 5.60
CA LEU A 124 -9.77 13.69 6.28
C LEU A 124 -10.93 14.03 5.32
N TRP A 125 -10.65 14.77 4.24
CA TRP A 125 -11.65 15.15 3.25
C TRP A 125 -12.08 14.00 2.32
N LEU A 126 -11.45 12.83 2.44
CA LEU A 126 -11.67 11.70 1.54
C LEU A 126 -12.66 10.66 2.05
N GLU A 127 -13.11 10.75 3.31
CA GLU A 127 -14.02 9.75 3.86
C GLU A 127 -15.28 9.56 3.02
N ARG A 128 -15.86 10.68 2.54
CA ARG A 128 -17.03 10.61 1.67
C ARG A 128 -16.73 9.94 0.34
N ARG A 129 -15.56 10.19 -0.23
CA ARG A 129 -15.14 9.58 -1.51
C ARG A 129 -14.88 8.09 -1.36
N LEU A 130 -14.28 7.68 -0.26
CA LEU A 130 -14.06 6.27 0.05
C LEU A 130 -15.39 5.53 0.21
N GLY A 131 -16.34 6.09 0.95
CA GLY A 131 -17.67 5.48 1.11
C GLY A 131 -18.41 5.31 -0.21
N ARG A 132 -18.33 6.30 -1.11
CA ARG A 132 -18.93 6.21 -2.45
C ARG A 132 -18.31 5.11 -3.31
N ARG A 133 -17.09 4.69 -3.01
CA ARG A 133 -16.39 3.61 -3.72
C ARG A 133 -16.39 2.30 -2.95
N ARG A 134 -17.39 2.11 -2.08
CA ARG A 134 -17.62 0.88 -1.31
C ARG A 134 -16.54 0.54 -0.28
N PHE A 135 -15.81 1.52 0.21
CA PHE A 135 -14.85 1.32 1.30
C PHE A 135 -15.50 1.60 2.64
N ASP A 136 -15.49 0.61 3.52
CA ASP A 136 -15.96 0.74 4.89
C ASP A 136 -14.79 0.92 5.84
N PRO A 137 -14.88 1.82 6.83
CA PRO A 137 -13.81 2.00 7.80
C PRO A 137 -13.63 0.75 8.67
N VAL A 138 -12.38 0.35 8.88
CA VAL A 138 -12.00 -0.77 9.76
C VAL A 138 -11.32 -0.25 11.01
N GLY A 139 -10.44 0.74 10.86
CA GLY A 139 -9.71 1.31 11.97
C GLY A 139 -8.92 2.54 11.57
N SER A 140 -8.42 3.25 12.55
CA SER A 140 -7.56 4.40 12.35
C SER A 140 -6.68 4.61 13.56
N GLY A 141 -5.63 5.39 13.41
CA GLY A 141 -4.73 5.74 14.49
C GLY A 141 -3.67 6.71 14.05
N GLU A 142 -2.67 6.87 14.87
CA GLU A 142 -1.51 7.70 14.61
C GLU A 142 -0.27 7.02 15.18
N ALA A 143 0.81 7.01 14.42
CA ALA A 143 2.09 6.48 14.87
C ALA A 143 3.23 7.22 14.17
N GLY A 144 4.31 7.48 14.90
CA GLY A 144 5.48 8.19 14.37
C GLY A 144 5.18 9.59 13.86
N GLY A 145 4.13 10.24 14.35
CA GLY A 145 3.70 11.56 13.92
C GLY A 145 2.86 11.58 12.64
N ALA A 146 2.43 10.43 12.14
CA ALA A 146 1.59 10.34 10.94
C ALA A 146 0.28 9.60 11.23
N PRO A 147 -0.87 10.11 10.77
CA PRO A 147 -2.14 9.39 10.89
C PRO A 147 -2.23 8.26 9.89
N PHE A 148 -3.01 7.24 10.20
CA PHE A 148 -3.31 6.14 9.28
C PHE A 148 -4.77 5.73 9.39
N ARG A 149 -5.27 5.12 8.31
CA ARG A 149 -6.61 4.56 8.22
C ARG A 149 -6.59 3.24 7.50
N ILE A 150 -7.46 2.33 7.93
CA ILE A 150 -7.69 1.06 7.26
C ILE A 150 -9.16 1.02 6.85
N ALA A 151 -9.40 0.65 5.61
CA ALA A 151 -10.73 0.45 5.07
C ALA A 151 -10.82 -0.90 4.37
N ARG A 152 -12.03 -1.46 4.29
CA ARG A 152 -12.30 -2.71 3.62
C ARG A 152 -13.20 -2.47 2.42
N LEU A 153 -12.87 -3.04 1.27
CA LEU A 153 -13.71 -2.98 0.09
C LEU A 153 -14.88 -3.96 0.26
N ARG A 154 -16.11 -3.42 0.24
CA ARG A 154 -17.31 -4.27 0.24
C ARG A 154 -17.39 -5.09 -1.04
N GLY A 155 -17.95 -6.30 -0.93
CA GLY A 155 -18.29 -7.09 -2.10
C GLY A 155 -19.39 -6.44 -2.94
N GLU A 156 -19.51 -6.86 -4.16
CA GLU A 156 -20.67 -6.52 -4.99
C GLU A 156 -21.86 -7.33 -4.47
N ASP A 157 -22.99 -6.63 -4.28
CA ASP A 157 -24.26 -7.26 -3.93
C ASP A 157 -24.89 -7.91 -5.16
#